data_4cf2d334572e7f26010ced89155a6e14
#
_entry.id   4cf2d334572e7f26010ced89155a6e14
#
_cell.length_a   1.000
_cell.length_b   1.000
_cell.length_c   1.000
_cell.angle_alpha   90.00
_cell.angle_beta   90.00
_cell.angle_gamma   90.00
#
_symmetry.space_group_name_H-M   'P 1'
#
loop_
_entity.id
_entity.type
_entity.pdbx_description
1 polymer ?
#
loop_
_entity_poly.entity_id
_entity_poly.type
_entity_poly.pdbx_seq_one_letter_code
_entity_poly.pdbx_strand_id
1 'polypeptide(L)'
;MSENSSHEETKGSGQNAQAKSDLNGLLSQLEGILDEYMVNKAPFALPQEVKEFLVKVSPYLVIVLAVMALPLILAALGLTAILSPFAMMGGYGHMHGFGWGFGAIIGLVFSVVTLVIEIVAVPGLFKRTKAAWTLLFYASIVSLIGSILSISGIFGGIIGAIIGWYLLFQVKELYQN
;
A
#
# COMPACT_ATOMS: atom_id res chain seq x y z
N MET A 1 17.18 -19.84 -42.33
CA MET A 1 16.08 -20.04 -41.38
C MET A 1 16.43 -19.32 -40.07
N SER A 2 16.63 -17.99 -40.11
CA SER A 2 17.03 -17.18 -38.93
C SER A 2 16.65 -15.69 -39.03
N GLU A 3 15.46 -15.38 -39.58
CA GLU A 3 14.98 -13.98 -39.66
C GLU A 3 13.72 -13.67 -38.82
N ASN A 4 13.24 -14.61 -38.01
CA ASN A 4 11.96 -14.43 -37.31
C ASN A 4 12.08 -14.10 -35.79
N SER A 5 13.30 -14.03 -35.24
CA SER A 5 13.48 -13.74 -33.80
C SER A 5 13.66 -12.26 -33.45
N SER A 6 14.03 -11.42 -34.42
CA SER A 6 14.29 -10.00 -34.21
C SER A 6 13.03 -9.10 -34.25
N HIS A 7 11.91 -9.58 -34.80
CA HIS A 7 10.65 -8.82 -34.89
C HIS A 7 9.76 -8.95 -33.65
N GLU A 8 9.89 -10.02 -32.84
CA GLU A 8 9.11 -10.19 -31.62
C GLU A 8 9.66 -9.39 -30.43
N GLU A 9 10.98 -9.28 -30.30
CA GLU A 9 11.60 -8.50 -29.22
C GLU A 9 11.30 -6.99 -29.31
N THR A 10 11.22 -6.45 -30.53
CA THR A 10 10.95 -5.02 -30.77
C THR A 10 9.50 -4.65 -30.49
N LYS A 11 8.55 -5.56 -30.69
CA LYS A 11 7.13 -5.33 -30.37
C LYS A 11 6.86 -5.38 -28.87
N GLY A 12 7.52 -6.27 -28.13
CA GLY A 12 7.35 -6.40 -26.68
C GLY A 12 7.89 -5.18 -25.92
N SER A 13 8.99 -4.60 -26.35
CA SER A 13 9.58 -3.41 -25.69
C SER A 13 8.74 -2.15 -25.87
N GLY A 14 8.13 -1.97 -27.05
CA GLY A 14 7.24 -0.83 -27.33
C GLY A 14 5.93 -0.89 -26.52
N GLN A 15 5.32 -2.06 -26.42
CA GLN A 15 4.09 -2.24 -25.65
C GLN A 15 4.31 -2.03 -24.14
N ASN A 16 5.43 -2.49 -23.58
CA ASN A 16 5.78 -2.29 -22.18
C ASN A 16 6.08 -0.81 -21.85
N ALA A 17 6.72 -0.09 -22.77
CA ALA A 17 6.98 1.33 -22.60
C ALA A 17 5.68 2.16 -22.63
N GLN A 18 4.75 1.82 -23.52
CA GLN A 18 3.47 2.48 -23.64
C GLN A 18 2.57 2.19 -22.43
N ALA A 19 2.47 0.94 -22.00
CA ALA A 19 1.73 0.56 -20.80
C ALA A 19 2.27 1.27 -19.53
N LYS A 20 3.58 1.42 -19.41
CA LYS A 20 4.21 2.16 -18.30
C LYS A 20 3.90 3.66 -18.34
N SER A 21 3.87 4.26 -19.56
CA SER A 21 3.47 5.66 -19.75
C SER A 21 2.02 5.88 -19.37
N ASP A 22 1.12 5.00 -19.78
CA ASP A 22 -0.30 5.09 -19.50
C ASP A 22 -0.59 4.92 -18.00
N LEU A 23 0.08 3.98 -17.34
CA LEU A 23 -0.01 3.81 -15.89
C LEU A 23 0.48 5.05 -15.12
N ASN A 24 1.60 5.63 -15.51
CA ASN A 24 2.10 6.85 -14.90
C ASN A 24 1.13 8.02 -15.11
N GLY A 25 0.50 8.11 -16.27
CA GLY A 25 -0.54 9.09 -16.57
C GLY A 25 -1.77 8.93 -15.67
N LEU A 26 -2.26 7.71 -15.50
CA LEU A 26 -3.39 7.41 -14.62
C LEU A 26 -3.06 7.69 -13.14
N LEU A 27 -1.87 7.34 -12.69
CA LEU A 27 -1.43 7.60 -11.31
C LEU A 27 -1.32 9.08 -11.02
N SER A 28 -0.79 9.88 -11.96
CA SER A 28 -0.73 11.34 -11.79
C SER A 28 -2.12 12.00 -11.83
N GLN A 29 -3.04 11.51 -12.64
CA GLN A 29 -4.43 11.98 -12.64
C GLN A 29 -5.12 11.65 -11.31
N LEU A 30 -4.96 10.43 -10.80
CA LEU A 30 -5.49 10.03 -9.50
C LEU A 30 -4.91 10.89 -8.37
N GLU A 31 -3.58 11.11 -8.38
CA GLU A 31 -2.92 11.98 -7.42
C GLU A 31 -3.50 13.41 -7.47
N GLY A 32 -3.70 13.98 -8.67
CA GLY A 32 -4.28 15.30 -8.84
C GLY A 32 -5.72 15.41 -8.31
N ILE A 33 -6.56 14.41 -8.60
CA ILE A 33 -7.93 14.35 -8.10
C ILE A 33 -7.95 14.25 -6.57
N LEU A 34 -7.13 13.38 -6.00
CA LEU A 34 -7.04 13.22 -4.55
C LEU A 34 -6.50 14.48 -3.87
N ASP A 35 -5.53 15.17 -4.46
CA ASP A 35 -5.02 16.45 -3.96
C ASP A 35 -6.13 17.50 -3.91
N GLU A 36 -6.94 17.60 -4.97
CA GLU A 36 -8.07 18.53 -5.01
C GLU A 36 -9.12 18.22 -3.92
N TYR A 37 -9.50 16.96 -3.75
CA TYR A 37 -10.55 16.57 -2.81
C TYR A 37 -10.06 16.47 -1.36
N MET A 38 -8.81 16.04 -1.13
CA MET A 38 -8.27 15.81 0.22
C MET A 38 -7.57 17.03 0.81
N VAL A 39 -7.18 18.01 -0.01
CA VAL A 39 -6.53 19.25 0.45
C VAL A 39 -7.45 20.45 0.22
N ASN A 40 -7.86 20.71 -1.04
CA ASN A 40 -8.56 21.95 -1.40
C ASN A 40 -10.04 21.92 -1.02
N LYS A 41 -10.72 20.79 -1.19
CA LYS A 41 -12.16 20.63 -0.90
C LYS A 41 -12.43 19.92 0.44
N ALA A 42 -11.39 19.55 1.18
CA ALA A 42 -11.54 18.90 2.47
C ALA A 42 -12.28 19.81 3.45
N PRO A 43 -13.29 19.30 4.19
CA PRO A 43 -14.06 20.10 5.14
C PRO A 43 -13.22 20.57 6.33
N PHE A 44 -12.09 19.93 6.59
CA PHE A 44 -11.16 20.24 7.66
C PHE A 44 -9.73 20.24 7.14
N ALA A 45 -8.96 21.30 7.40
CA ALA A 45 -7.51 21.29 7.24
C ALA A 45 -6.87 20.99 8.60
N LEU A 46 -5.89 20.07 8.61
CA LEU A 46 -5.16 19.77 9.84
C LEU A 46 -4.30 20.98 10.26
N PRO A 47 -4.29 21.36 11.55
CA PRO A 47 -3.35 22.36 12.07
C PRO A 47 -1.90 21.94 11.77
N GLN A 48 -1.02 22.94 11.58
CA GLN A 48 0.38 22.70 11.23
C GLN A 48 1.10 21.80 12.25
N GLU A 49 0.81 21.99 13.52
CA GLU A 49 1.37 21.17 14.61
C GLU A 49 1.00 19.70 14.50
N VAL A 50 -0.25 19.41 14.07
CA VAL A 50 -0.72 18.03 13.86
C VAL A 50 -0.06 17.43 12.64
N LYS A 51 0.11 18.19 11.55
CA LYS A 51 0.82 17.73 10.34
C LYS A 51 2.27 17.37 10.68
N GLU A 52 2.98 18.23 11.41
CA GLU A 52 4.35 17.95 11.82
C GLU A 52 4.48 16.75 12.76
N PHE A 53 3.53 16.62 13.70
CA PHE A 53 3.46 15.45 14.57
C PHE A 53 3.26 14.17 13.76
N LEU A 54 2.34 14.16 12.80
CA LEU A 54 2.09 13.01 11.93
C LEU A 54 3.34 12.63 11.13
N VAL A 55 4.03 13.60 10.53
CA VAL A 55 5.26 13.35 9.77
C VAL A 55 6.37 12.79 10.67
N LYS A 56 6.49 13.30 11.90
CA LYS A 56 7.48 12.82 12.87
C LYS A 56 7.19 11.40 13.34
N VAL A 57 5.92 11.05 13.51
CA VAL A 57 5.49 9.74 14.03
C VAL A 57 5.35 8.71 12.90
N SER A 58 5.09 9.14 11.66
CA SER A 58 4.83 8.25 10.53
C SER A 58 5.85 7.12 10.33
N PRO A 59 7.19 7.33 10.38
CA PRO A 59 8.13 6.23 10.21
C PRO A 59 8.02 5.17 11.32
N TYR A 60 7.80 5.61 12.57
CA TYR A 60 7.61 4.69 13.69
C TYR A 60 6.29 3.92 13.57
N LEU A 61 5.24 4.60 13.12
CA LEU A 61 3.92 4.00 12.92
C LEU A 61 3.98 2.94 11.83
N VAL A 62 4.64 3.22 10.70
CA VAL A 62 4.86 2.25 9.63
C VAL A 62 5.64 1.04 10.12
N ILE A 63 6.71 1.23 10.91
CA ILE A 63 7.48 0.12 11.50
C ILE A 63 6.60 -0.73 12.42
N VAL A 64 5.84 -0.10 13.32
CA VAL A 64 4.96 -0.82 14.25
C VAL A 64 3.90 -1.61 13.48
N LEU A 65 3.26 -1.00 12.47
CA LEU A 65 2.27 -1.68 11.64
C LEU A 65 2.89 -2.83 10.85
N ALA A 66 4.09 -2.65 10.30
CA ALA A 66 4.84 -3.70 9.60
C ALA A 66 5.16 -4.89 10.52
N VAL A 67 5.62 -4.61 11.74
CA VAL A 67 5.89 -5.64 12.75
C VAL A 67 4.61 -6.36 13.17
N MET A 68 3.48 -5.64 13.30
CA MET A 68 2.19 -6.24 13.62
C MET A 68 1.60 -7.04 12.44
N ALA A 69 1.85 -6.62 11.21
CA ALA A 69 1.39 -7.32 10.01
C ALA A 69 2.14 -8.65 9.78
N LEU A 70 3.41 -8.71 10.17
CA LEU A 70 4.26 -9.89 9.95
C LEU A 70 3.68 -11.18 10.54
N PRO A 71 3.25 -11.26 11.82
CA PRO A 71 2.60 -12.45 12.37
C PRO A 71 1.35 -12.87 11.61
N LEU A 72 0.55 -11.90 11.14
CA LEU A 72 -0.67 -12.17 10.36
C LEU A 72 -0.34 -12.81 9.00
N ILE A 73 0.68 -12.29 8.33
CA ILE A 73 1.17 -12.84 7.05
C ILE A 73 1.73 -14.25 7.25
N LEU A 74 2.53 -14.46 8.30
CA LEU A 74 3.07 -15.80 8.62
C LEU A 74 1.96 -16.78 8.99
N ALA A 75 0.94 -16.34 9.72
CA ALA A 75 -0.23 -17.15 10.01
C ALA A 75 -1.00 -17.53 8.73
N ALA A 76 -1.16 -16.60 7.82
CA ALA A 76 -1.79 -16.84 6.52
C ALA A 76 -0.98 -17.81 5.64
N LEU A 77 0.34 -17.86 5.79
CA LEU A 77 1.20 -18.85 5.12
C LEU A 77 1.16 -20.26 5.77
N GLY A 78 0.32 -20.47 6.78
CA GLY A 78 0.21 -21.75 7.47
C GLY A 78 1.32 -22.02 8.50
N LEU A 79 2.19 -21.03 8.76
CA LEU A 79 3.26 -21.13 9.76
C LEU A 79 2.74 -20.92 11.20
N THR A 80 1.47 -21.26 11.43
CA THR A 80 0.77 -21.07 12.71
C THR A 80 1.40 -21.83 13.89
N ALA A 81 2.09 -22.93 13.61
CA ALA A 81 2.76 -23.69 14.66
C ALA A 81 3.86 -22.89 15.39
N ILE A 82 4.52 -21.96 14.69
CA ILE A 82 5.56 -21.10 15.26
C ILE A 82 4.95 -19.90 16.01
N LEU A 83 3.73 -19.50 15.63
CA LEU A 83 3.05 -18.30 16.11
C LEU A 83 1.91 -18.61 17.09
N SER A 84 1.72 -19.87 17.48
CA SER A 84 0.63 -20.28 18.38
C SER A 84 0.47 -19.42 19.65
N PRO A 85 1.53 -18.93 20.31
CA PRO A 85 1.38 -18.03 21.45
C PRO A 85 0.75 -16.67 21.07
N PHE A 86 1.10 -16.13 19.91
CA PHE A 86 0.55 -14.87 19.40
C PHE A 86 -0.87 -15.02 18.84
N ALA A 87 -1.18 -16.14 18.19
CA ALA A 87 -2.52 -16.44 17.69
C ALA A 87 -3.53 -16.57 18.85
N MET A 88 -3.12 -17.11 20.00
CA MET A 88 -3.94 -17.18 21.21
C MET A 88 -4.23 -15.81 21.83
N MET A 89 -3.28 -14.89 21.78
CA MET A 89 -3.48 -13.52 22.33
C MET A 89 -4.42 -12.68 21.45
N GLY A 90 -4.52 -12.93 20.16
CA GLY A 90 -5.26 -12.10 19.21
C GLY A 90 -6.73 -12.49 19.00
N GLY A 91 -7.22 -13.59 19.58
CA GLY A 91 -8.61 -14.02 19.38
C GLY A 91 -9.00 -14.38 17.94
N TYR A 92 -8.07 -14.34 17.00
CA TYR A 92 -8.31 -14.56 15.57
C TYR A 92 -8.51 -16.05 15.19
N GLY A 93 -8.26 -16.96 16.12
CA GLY A 93 -8.32 -18.40 15.86
C GLY A 93 -9.74 -18.97 15.69
N HIS A 94 -10.78 -18.22 16.07
CA HIS A 94 -12.16 -18.76 16.07
C HIS A 94 -13.09 -18.11 15.04
N MET A 95 -12.70 -17.05 14.35
CA MET A 95 -13.68 -16.33 13.54
C MET A 95 -13.85 -16.80 12.12
N HIS A 96 -12.88 -17.46 11.52
CA HIS A 96 -13.09 -18.03 10.18
C HIS A 96 -12.16 -19.23 10.06
N GLY A 97 -12.73 -20.43 9.89
CA GLY A 97 -11.99 -21.51 9.28
C GLY A 97 -11.35 -20.91 8.02
N PHE A 98 -10.04 -20.82 8.00
CA PHE A 98 -9.29 -20.34 6.85
C PHE A 98 -9.54 -21.30 5.69
N GLY A 99 -10.71 -21.15 5.07
CA GLY A 99 -10.92 -21.67 3.75
C GLY A 99 -9.94 -20.91 2.86
N TRP A 100 -8.89 -21.56 2.44
CA TRP A 100 -7.95 -21.07 1.44
C TRP A 100 -8.70 -20.83 0.12
N GLY A 101 -9.60 -19.86 0.14
CA GLY A 101 -10.27 -19.40 -1.05
C GLY A 101 -9.28 -18.58 -1.88
N PHE A 102 -9.48 -18.58 -3.17
CA PHE A 102 -8.70 -17.78 -4.15
C PHE A 102 -8.51 -16.32 -3.69
N GLY A 103 -9.52 -15.73 -3.05
CA GLY A 103 -9.44 -14.37 -2.49
C GLY A 103 -8.41 -14.20 -1.36
N ALA A 104 -8.23 -15.23 -0.52
CA ALA A 104 -7.24 -15.17 0.57
C ALA A 104 -5.80 -15.18 0.02
N ILE A 105 -5.54 -15.97 -1.02
CA ILE A 105 -4.24 -16.03 -1.70
C ILE A 105 -3.93 -14.67 -2.33
N ILE A 106 -4.90 -14.08 -3.03
CA ILE A 106 -4.76 -12.73 -3.62
C ILE A 106 -4.46 -11.72 -2.52
N GLY A 107 -5.27 -11.67 -1.46
CA GLY A 107 -5.08 -10.77 -0.33
C GLY A 107 -3.69 -10.91 0.30
N LEU A 108 -3.19 -12.14 0.45
CA LEU A 108 -1.85 -12.41 0.96
C LEU A 108 -0.76 -11.84 0.06
N VAL A 109 -0.83 -12.08 -1.25
CA VAL A 109 0.16 -11.56 -2.22
C VAL A 109 0.20 -10.03 -2.15
N PHE A 110 -0.96 -9.37 -2.18
CA PHE A 110 -1.03 -7.91 -2.10
C PHE A 110 -0.52 -7.38 -0.74
N SER A 111 -0.80 -8.07 0.36
CA SER A 111 -0.30 -7.70 1.69
C SER A 111 1.22 -7.77 1.76
N VAL A 112 1.83 -8.82 1.20
CA VAL A 112 3.30 -8.94 1.14
C VAL A 112 3.91 -7.83 0.30
N VAL A 113 3.34 -7.55 -0.88
CA VAL A 113 3.82 -6.46 -1.75
C VAL A 113 3.73 -5.11 -1.04
N THR A 114 2.60 -4.82 -0.40
CA THR A 114 2.40 -3.58 0.37
C THR A 114 3.42 -3.46 1.48
N LEU A 115 3.63 -4.52 2.28
CA LEU A 115 4.61 -4.55 3.36
C LEU A 115 6.03 -4.26 2.87
N VAL A 116 6.43 -4.85 1.74
CA VAL A 116 7.75 -4.59 1.14
C VAL A 116 7.90 -3.11 0.75
N ILE A 117 6.89 -2.53 0.10
CA ILE A 117 6.91 -1.11 -0.28
C ILE A 117 7.00 -0.22 0.97
N GLU A 118 6.25 -0.51 2.01
CA GLU A 118 6.27 0.23 3.29
C GLU A 118 7.64 0.17 3.96
N ILE A 119 8.27 -1.02 4.03
CA ILE A 119 9.62 -1.18 4.60
C ILE A 119 10.65 -0.36 3.81
N VAL A 120 10.57 -0.39 2.47
CA VAL A 120 11.47 0.39 1.60
C VAL A 120 11.26 1.91 1.78
N ALA A 121 10.03 2.34 2.08
CA ALA A 121 9.72 3.74 2.33
C ALA A 121 10.29 4.27 3.67
N VAL A 122 10.47 3.41 4.70
CA VAL A 122 10.86 3.82 6.06
C VAL A 122 12.09 4.75 6.09
N PRO A 123 13.25 4.44 5.45
CA PRO A 123 14.41 5.32 5.50
C PRO A 123 14.13 6.72 4.92
N GLY A 124 13.32 6.77 3.86
CA GLY A 124 12.91 8.02 3.23
C GLY A 124 11.92 8.83 4.08
N LEU A 125 11.07 8.16 4.87
CA LEU A 125 10.16 8.82 5.83
C LEU A 125 10.92 9.54 6.92
N PHE A 126 11.99 8.95 7.47
CA PHE A 126 12.87 9.63 8.42
C PHE A 126 13.53 10.87 7.82
N LYS A 127 13.86 10.82 6.53
CA LYS A 127 14.47 11.94 5.79
C LYS A 127 13.44 12.91 5.19
N ARG A 128 12.15 12.65 5.35
CA ARG A 128 11.05 13.43 4.79
C ARG A 128 11.16 13.59 3.26
N THR A 129 11.57 12.53 2.55
CA THR A 129 11.75 12.58 1.11
C THR A 129 10.42 12.44 0.36
N LYS A 130 10.27 13.16 -0.76
CA LYS A 130 9.12 13.04 -1.65
C LYS A 130 8.96 11.61 -2.17
N ALA A 131 10.07 10.91 -2.43
CA ALA A 131 10.05 9.52 -2.87
C ALA A 131 9.38 8.58 -1.86
N ALA A 132 9.61 8.78 -0.55
CA ALA A 132 8.97 7.98 0.49
C ALA A 132 7.46 8.24 0.56
N TRP A 133 7.04 9.49 0.42
CA TRP A 133 5.62 9.83 0.31
C TRP A 133 4.96 9.13 -0.88
N THR A 134 5.61 9.18 -2.05
CA THR A 134 5.13 8.50 -3.27
C THR A 134 5.05 6.98 -3.07
N LEU A 135 6.02 6.38 -2.39
CA LEU A 135 5.98 4.94 -2.06
C LEU A 135 4.80 4.59 -1.15
N LEU A 136 4.51 5.38 -0.11
CA LEU A 136 3.34 5.17 0.73
C LEU A 136 2.03 5.33 -0.06
N PHE A 137 1.97 6.29 -0.96
CA PHE A 137 0.83 6.46 -1.84
C PHE A 137 0.62 5.22 -2.72
N TYR A 138 1.66 4.68 -3.32
CA TYR A 138 1.58 3.44 -4.10
C TYR A 138 1.23 2.23 -3.24
N ALA A 139 1.80 2.11 -2.04
CA ALA A 139 1.45 1.07 -1.09
C ALA A 139 -0.05 1.08 -0.77
N SER A 140 -0.63 2.26 -0.55
CA SER A 140 -2.06 2.41 -0.26
C SER A 140 -2.95 2.01 -1.44
N ILE A 141 -2.55 2.33 -2.68
CA ILE A 141 -3.26 1.88 -3.90
C ILE A 141 -3.20 0.36 -4.02
N VAL A 142 -2.02 -0.24 -3.87
CA VAL A 142 -1.82 -1.70 -3.92
C VAL A 142 -2.68 -2.38 -2.86
N SER A 143 -2.68 -1.86 -1.63
CA SER A 143 -3.51 -2.36 -0.53
C SER A 143 -5.01 -2.28 -0.84
N LEU A 144 -5.48 -1.16 -1.40
CA LEU A 144 -6.88 -0.99 -1.80
C LEU A 144 -7.28 -1.99 -2.89
N ILE A 145 -6.45 -2.16 -3.93
CA ILE A 145 -6.70 -3.15 -4.99
C ILE A 145 -6.78 -4.56 -4.38
N GLY A 146 -5.85 -4.91 -3.50
CA GLY A 146 -5.85 -6.19 -2.80
C GLY A 146 -7.11 -6.41 -1.98
N SER A 147 -7.59 -5.38 -1.28
CA SER A 147 -8.83 -5.42 -0.49
C SER A 147 -10.07 -5.63 -1.35
N ILE A 148 -10.13 -5.00 -2.51
CA ILE A 148 -11.24 -5.15 -3.47
C ILE A 148 -11.23 -6.57 -4.06
N LEU A 149 -10.08 -7.06 -4.50
CA LEU A 149 -9.95 -8.37 -5.12
C LEU A 149 -10.16 -9.52 -4.13
N SER A 150 -9.83 -9.32 -2.86
CA SER A 150 -10.04 -10.32 -1.81
C SER A 150 -11.49 -10.41 -1.31
N ILE A 151 -12.37 -9.48 -1.74
CA ILE A 151 -13.81 -9.42 -1.42
C ILE A 151 -14.08 -9.24 0.09
N SER A 152 -13.36 -9.94 0.96
CA SER A 152 -13.59 -9.95 2.41
C SER A 152 -13.23 -8.64 3.13
N GLY A 153 -12.44 -7.78 2.50
CA GLY A 153 -11.92 -6.53 3.09
C GLY A 153 -12.41 -5.24 2.44
N ILE A 154 -13.39 -5.28 1.53
CA ILE A 154 -13.79 -4.12 0.70
C ILE A 154 -14.14 -2.91 1.56
N PHE A 155 -15.04 -3.07 2.54
CA PHE A 155 -15.47 -1.94 3.39
C PHE A 155 -14.32 -1.37 4.21
N GLY A 156 -13.54 -2.22 4.88
CA GLY A 156 -12.37 -1.81 5.65
C GLY A 156 -11.28 -1.19 4.77
N GLY A 157 -11.05 -1.75 3.59
CA GLY A 157 -10.08 -1.24 2.62
C GLY A 157 -10.45 0.14 2.08
N ILE A 158 -11.71 0.37 1.71
CA ILE A 158 -12.18 1.67 1.22
C ILE A 158 -12.11 2.73 2.33
N ILE A 159 -12.63 2.43 3.52
CA ILE A 159 -12.61 3.37 4.65
C ILE A 159 -11.15 3.68 5.04
N GLY A 160 -10.31 2.65 5.13
CA GLY A 160 -8.89 2.81 5.44
C GLY A 160 -8.14 3.63 4.38
N ALA A 161 -8.44 3.41 3.10
CA ALA A 161 -7.86 4.20 2.00
C ALA A 161 -8.28 5.67 2.08
N ILE A 162 -9.56 5.97 2.30
CA ILE A 162 -10.05 7.35 2.41
C ILE A 162 -9.37 8.08 3.56
N ILE A 163 -9.33 7.48 4.75
CA ILE A 163 -8.67 8.06 5.92
C ILE A 163 -7.15 8.18 5.69
N GLY A 164 -6.52 7.14 5.16
CA GLY A 164 -5.10 7.11 4.87
C GLY A 164 -4.70 8.17 3.85
N TRP A 165 -5.46 8.31 2.75
CA TRP A 165 -5.22 9.34 1.74
C TRP A 165 -5.45 10.74 2.29
N TYR A 166 -6.50 10.94 3.08
CA TYR A 166 -6.72 12.22 3.72
C TYR A 166 -5.50 12.66 4.55
N LEU A 167 -5.00 11.79 5.43
CA LEU A 167 -3.83 12.08 6.24
C LEU A 167 -2.57 12.26 5.37
N LEU A 168 -2.35 11.38 4.39
CA LEU A 168 -1.18 11.38 3.53
C LEU A 168 -1.10 12.66 2.67
N PHE A 169 -2.22 13.12 2.11
CA PHE A 169 -2.26 14.33 1.30
C PHE A 169 -2.15 15.60 2.15
N GLN A 170 -2.71 15.62 3.36
CA GLN A 170 -2.57 16.75 4.29
C GLN A 170 -1.10 17.00 4.72
N VAL A 171 -0.26 15.98 4.71
CA VAL A 171 1.17 16.09 5.07
C VAL A 171 2.12 16.14 3.87
N LYS A 172 1.60 16.05 2.63
CA LYS A 172 2.38 16.00 1.39
C LYS A 172 3.42 17.12 1.29
N GLU A 173 3.02 18.32 1.67
CA GLU A 173 3.88 19.53 1.61
C GLU A 173 5.11 19.45 2.53
N LEU A 174 5.09 18.60 3.54
CA LEU A 174 6.21 18.42 4.47
C LEU A 174 7.26 17.39 3.99
N TYR A 175 6.98 16.71 2.87
CA TYR A 175 7.89 15.77 2.20
C TYR A 175 8.49 16.42 0.96
N GLN A 176 9.50 17.26 1.12
CA GLN A 176 10.08 18.08 0.05
C GLN A 176 11.52 17.71 -0.33
N ASN A 177 12.18 16.88 0.45
CA ASN A 177 13.59 16.51 0.23
C ASN A 177 13.76 15.41 -0.83
#